data_767d69f990a8b1d06c317f14db2bffe7
#
_entry.id   767d69f990a8b1d06c317f14db2bffe7
#
_cell.length_a   1.000
_cell.length_b   1.000
_cell.length_c   1.000
_cell.angle_alpha   90.00
_cell.angle_beta   90.00
_cell.angle_gamma   90.00
#
_symmetry.space_group_name_H-M   'P 1'
#
loop_
_entity.id
_entity.type
_entity.pdbx_description
1 polymer ?
#
loop_
_entity_poly.entity_id
_entity_poly.type
_entity_poly.pdbx_seq_one_letter_code
_entity_poly.pdbx_strand_id
1 'polypeptide(L)'
;MTVYTFDNTLDGLLTAVFDCFFSKQQDVTLLADGEQLPLFADEPHVVHTDSGKAERVWKGLEKQLSKDGLHMITISWLSEERTLNQPLFNFICKVFRLKAKDLERNASDPDVLEVRNTCRRVLHEQLRMKQFIRFQKAKDGTYLAVVSPDHNVLPIIIDHFQDRFNDQPWLIYDAKRHYGYYYSLTPGPSPSRATLLPSGGRRGEGRDNKVIRVTFEDEAAVPFDLSNGKLDAEVLSDNDKLFQDLWRTYFKAICIKERMNPKKQLNDMPRRYWKYMTEKNGK
;
A
#
# COMPACT_ATOMS: atom_id res chain seq x y z
N MET A 1 13.75 -22.72 -21.97
CA MET A 1 13.34 -22.03 -20.72
C MET A 1 12.10 -21.23 -21.05
N THR A 2 10.95 -21.63 -20.50
CA THR A 2 9.68 -20.96 -20.82
C THR A 2 9.56 -19.67 -20.02
N VAL A 3 9.39 -18.55 -20.73
CA VAL A 3 9.27 -17.21 -20.13
C VAL A 3 7.85 -16.70 -20.37
N TYR A 4 7.22 -16.18 -19.30
CA TYR A 4 5.94 -15.49 -19.36
C TYR A 4 6.15 -14.02 -19.05
N THR A 5 5.59 -13.13 -19.87
CA THR A 5 5.58 -11.69 -19.62
C THR A 5 4.17 -11.23 -19.27
N PHE A 6 4.02 -10.34 -18.28
CA PHE A 6 2.74 -9.87 -17.81
C PHE A 6 2.79 -8.38 -17.40
N ASP A 7 1.64 -7.74 -17.33
CA ASP A 7 1.45 -6.31 -17.09
C ASP A 7 1.74 -5.82 -15.65
N ASN A 8 2.38 -6.65 -14.83
CA ASN A 8 2.68 -6.37 -13.41
C ASN A 8 1.44 -6.02 -12.56
N THR A 9 0.27 -6.57 -12.92
CA THR A 9 -0.94 -6.52 -12.10
C THR A 9 -1.15 -7.84 -11.37
N LEU A 10 -1.91 -7.83 -10.24
CA LEU A 10 -2.25 -9.08 -9.55
C LEU A 10 -3.10 -9.99 -10.44
N ASP A 11 -4.06 -9.41 -11.16
CA ASP A 11 -4.89 -10.17 -12.10
C ASP A 11 -4.07 -10.75 -13.25
N GLY A 12 -3.03 -10.04 -13.71
CA GLY A 12 -2.06 -10.54 -14.70
C GLY A 12 -1.25 -11.71 -14.16
N LEU A 13 -0.75 -11.63 -12.92
CA LEU A 13 -0.04 -12.73 -12.27
C LEU A 13 -0.95 -13.96 -12.10
N LEU A 14 -2.20 -13.77 -11.65
CA LEU A 14 -3.16 -14.87 -11.54
C LEU A 14 -3.54 -15.45 -12.91
N THR A 15 -3.62 -14.61 -13.95
CA THR A 15 -3.80 -15.09 -15.33
C THR A 15 -2.62 -15.92 -15.80
N ALA A 16 -1.39 -15.51 -15.49
CA ALA A 16 -0.18 -16.29 -15.79
C ALA A 16 -0.20 -17.66 -15.10
N VAL A 17 -0.67 -17.73 -13.86
CA VAL A 17 -0.87 -19.02 -13.15
C VAL A 17 -1.88 -19.89 -13.91
N PHE A 18 -3.02 -19.33 -14.34
CA PHE A 18 -4.01 -20.07 -15.11
C PHE A 18 -3.41 -20.61 -16.41
N ASP A 19 -2.73 -19.78 -17.18
CA ASP A 19 -2.11 -20.17 -18.45
C ASP A 19 -1.01 -21.22 -18.27
N CYS A 20 -0.22 -21.15 -17.19
CA CYS A 20 0.78 -22.15 -16.83
C CYS A 20 0.14 -23.52 -16.63
N PHE A 21 -0.99 -23.63 -15.91
CA PHE A 21 -1.68 -24.90 -15.73
C PHE A 21 -2.38 -25.37 -16.99
N PHE A 22 -2.96 -24.46 -17.77
CA PHE A 22 -3.62 -24.79 -19.03
C PHE A 22 -2.63 -25.38 -20.05
N SER A 23 -1.44 -24.77 -20.17
CA SER A 23 -0.36 -25.21 -21.06
C SER A 23 0.48 -26.34 -20.48
N LYS A 24 0.18 -26.82 -19.25
CA LYS A 24 0.91 -27.89 -18.52
C LYS A 24 2.41 -27.61 -18.38
N GLN A 25 2.79 -26.34 -18.32
CA GLN A 25 4.19 -25.95 -18.09
C GLN A 25 4.57 -26.15 -16.62
N GLN A 26 5.84 -26.53 -16.37
CA GLN A 26 6.30 -26.76 -15.01
C GLN A 26 7.27 -25.69 -14.52
N ASP A 27 8.20 -25.29 -15.36
CA ASP A 27 9.25 -24.34 -15.02
C ASP A 27 9.08 -23.07 -15.85
N VAL A 28 8.29 -22.14 -15.28
CA VAL A 28 8.00 -20.83 -15.89
C VAL A 28 8.76 -19.75 -15.16
N THR A 29 9.51 -18.94 -15.90
CA THR A 29 10.07 -17.69 -15.43
C THR A 29 9.10 -16.58 -15.74
N LEU A 30 8.64 -15.87 -14.71
CA LEU A 30 7.71 -14.76 -14.83
C LEU A 30 8.48 -13.44 -14.85
N LEU A 31 8.25 -12.62 -15.87
CA LEU A 31 8.84 -11.30 -16.01
C LEU A 31 7.75 -10.24 -16.14
N ALA A 32 7.94 -9.11 -15.47
CA ALA A 32 7.06 -7.97 -15.70
C ALA A 32 7.40 -7.28 -17.05
N ASP A 33 6.40 -6.65 -17.65
CA ASP A 33 6.59 -5.88 -18.88
C ASP A 33 7.74 -4.86 -18.73
N GLY A 34 8.63 -4.84 -19.73
CA GLY A 34 9.82 -3.99 -19.76
C GLY A 34 11.05 -4.57 -19.07
N GLU A 35 10.97 -5.77 -18.49
CA GLU A 35 12.16 -6.48 -17.98
C GLU A 35 12.93 -7.15 -19.11
N GLN A 36 14.25 -7.27 -18.94
CA GLN A 36 15.12 -7.88 -19.95
C GLN A 36 14.91 -9.39 -20.03
N LEU A 37 14.70 -9.90 -21.24
CA LEU A 37 14.63 -11.32 -21.48
C LEU A 37 16.00 -11.99 -21.28
N PRO A 38 16.04 -13.19 -20.66
CA PRO A 38 17.27 -13.99 -20.59
C PRO A 38 17.80 -14.32 -22.01
N LEU A 39 19.12 -14.34 -22.15
CA LEU A 39 19.80 -14.55 -23.45
C LEU A 39 19.43 -15.85 -24.19
N PHE A 40 18.97 -16.87 -23.46
CA PHE A 40 18.60 -18.19 -23.98
C PHE A 40 17.12 -18.52 -23.75
N ALA A 41 16.27 -17.48 -23.63
CA ALA A 41 14.83 -17.69 -23.51
C ALA A 41 14.25 -18.05 -24.89
N ASP A 42 13.29 -18.97 -24.89
CA ASP A 42 12.40 -19.16 -26.03
C ASP A 42 11.54 -17.90 -26.22
N GLU A 43 10.79 -17.82 -27.32
CA GLU A 43 9.86 -16.74 -27.54
C GLU A 43 8.93 -16.60 -26.32
N PRO A 44 8.84 -15.41 -25.68
CA PRO A 44 8.09 -15.25 -24.45
C PRO A 44 6.59 -15.38 -24.72
N HIS A 45 5.91 -16.11 -23.84
CA HIS A 45 4.45 -16.11 -23.82
C HIS A 45 3.95 -14.82 -23.18
N VAL A 46 3.30 -13.96 -23.98
CA VAL A 46 2.69 -12.72 -23.49
C VAL A 46 1.36 -13.05 -22.83
N VAL A 47 1.27 -12.82 -21.53
CA VAL A 47 0.06 -13.02 -20.75
C VAL A 47 -0.88 -11.82 -20.94
N HIS A 48 -2.00 -12.05 -21.60
CA HIS A 48 -3.07 -11.06 -21.69
C HIS A 48 -3.97 -11.20 -20.46
N THR A 49 -3.97 -10.18 -19.59
CA THR A 49 -4.73 -10.15 -18.36
C THR A 49 -6.22 -10.38 -18.62
N ASP A 50 -6.77 -11.42 -17.98
CA ASP A 50 -8.17 -11.84 -18.10
C ASP A 50 -8.77 -11.99 -16.69
N SER A 51 -9.71 -11.12 -16.37
CA SER A 51 -10.36 -11.11 -15.06
C SER A 51 -11.13 -12.41 -14.76
N GLY A 52 -11.66 -13.09 -15.78
CA GLY A 52 -12.36 -14.36 -15.60
C GLY A 52 -11.39 -15.50 -15.23
N LYS A 53 -10.19 -15.54 -15.85
CA LYS A 53 -9.15 -16.49 -15.49
C LYS A 53 -8.60 -16.20 -14.09
N ALA A 54 -8.31 -14.93 -13.79
CA ALA A 54 -7.84 -14.48 -12.48
C ALA A 54 -8.83 -14.85 -11.36
N GLU A 55 -10.13 -14.60 -11.58
CA GLU A 55 -11.19 -14.95 -10.63
C GLU A 55 -11.28 -16.46 -10.37
N ARG A 56 -11.11 -17.30 -11.41
CA ARG A 56 -11.10 -18.76 -11.25
C ARG A 56 -9.93 -19.23 -10.38
N VAL A 57 -8.73 -18.66 -10.60
CA VAL A 57 -7.55 -18.95 -9.78
C VAL A 57 -7.80 -18.50 -8.34
N TRP A 58 -8.30 -17.28 -8.13
CA TRP A 58 -8.62 -16.76 -6.81
C TRP A 58 -9.63 -17.65 -6.05
N LYS A 59 -10.73 -18.03 -6.67
CA LYS A 59 -11.71 -18.96 -6.09
C LYS A 59 -11.10 -20.32 -5.77
N GLY A 60 -10.11 -20.76 -6.55
CA GLY A 60 -9.34 -21.96 -6.27
C GLY A 60 -8.47 -21.81 -5.02
N LEU A 61 -7.81 -20.66 -4.85
CA LEU A 61 -7.01 -20.33 -3.66
C LEU A 61 -7.88 -20.26 -2.40
N GLU A 62 -9.07 -19.66 -2.47
CA GLU A 62 -10.04 -19.58 -1.36
C GLU A 62 -10.43 -20.95 -0.82
N LYS A 63 -10.38 -22.00 -1.65
CA LYS A 63 -10.71 -23.38 -1.24
C LYS A 63 -9.53 -24.11 -0.62
N GLN A 64 -8.29 -23.68 -0.88
CA GLN A 64 -7.08 -24.42 -0.49
C GLN A 64 -6.27 -23.72 0.60
N LEU A 65 -6.32 -22.40 0.69
CA LEU A 65 -5.60 -21.60 1.67
C LEU A 65 -6.51 -21.17 2.82
N SER A 66 -5.90 -20.97 3.97
CA SER A 66 -6.55 -20.31 5.09
C SER A 66 -6.77 -18.80 4.78
N LYS A 67 -7.58 -18.13 5.60
CA LYS A 67 -7.73 -16.66 5.50
C LYS A 67 -6.38 -15.94 5.64
N ASP A 68 -5.48 -16.46 6.49
CA ASP A 68 -4.14 -15.90 6.67
C ASP A 68 -3.29 -16.09 5.41
N GLY A 69 -3.41 -17.23 4.71
CA GLY A 69 -2.72 -17.47 3.45
C GLY A 69 -3.18 -16.54 2.34
N LEU A 70 -4.48 -16.31 2.22
CA LEU A 70 -5.03 -15.33 1.26
C LEU A 70 -4.60 -13.90 1.60
N HIS A 71 -4.65 -13.55 2.88
CA HIS A 71 -4.19 -12.26 3.38
C HIS A 71 -2.69 -12.06 3.10
N MET A 72 -1.87 -13.11 3.26
CA MET A 72 -0.45 -13.07 2.95
C MET A 72 -0.19 -12.72 1.49
N ILE A 73 -0.95 -13.29 0.54
CA ILE A 73 -0.86 -12.97 -0.90
C ILE A 73 -1.21 -11.49 -1.13
N THR A 74 -2.38 -11.05 -0.66
CA THR A 74 -2.86 -9.68 -0.91
C THR A 74 -1.96 -8.63 -0.27
N ILE A 75 -1.50 -8.85 0.96
CA ILE A 75 -0.62 -7.91 1.64
C ILE A 75 0.77 -7.88 1.02
N SER A 76 1.36 -9.05 0.71
CA SER A 76 2.68 -9.07 0.09
C SER A 76 2.68 -8.35 -1.27
N TRP A 77 1.60 -8.46 -2.04
CA TRP A 77 1.44 -7.75 -3.30
C TRP A 77 1.53 -6.22 -3.16
N LEU A 78 1.07 -5.68 -2.03
CA LEU A 78 1.18 -4.24 -1.74
C LEU A 78 2.62 -3.76 -1.51
N SER A 79 3.60 -4.66 -1.50
CA SER A 79 5.01 -4.27 -1.48
C SER A 79 5.43 -3.56 -2.77
N GLU A 80 4.80 -3.92 -3.91
CA GLU A 80 5.16 -3.46 -5.25
C GLU A 80 6.62 -3.82 -5.63
N GLU A 81 7.21 -4.80 -4.93
CA GLU A 81 8.56 -5.28 -5.21
C GLU A 81 8.53 -6.28 -6.39
N ARG A 82 9.18 -5.95 -7.50
CA ARG A 82 9.24 -6.85 -8.67
C ARG A 82 9.90 -8.19 -8.35
N THR A 83 10.83 -8.21 -7.41
CA THR A 83 11.51 -9.42 -6.94
C THR A 83 10.55 -10.43 -6.29
N LEU A 84 9.36 -9.98 -5.87
CA LEU A 84 8.32 -10.84 -5.31
C LEU A 84 7.55 -11.62 -6.38
N ASN A 85 7.51 -11.14 -7.62
CA ASN A 85 6.65 -11.71 -8.68
C ASN A 85 6.88 -13.21 -8.85
N GLN A 86 8.13 -13.63 -9.01
CA GLN A 86 8.47 -15.04 -9.18
C GLN A 86 8.19 -15.91 -7.95
N PRO A 87 8.63 -15.54 -6.73
CA PRO A 87 8.27 -16.28 -5.50
C PRO A 87 6.76 -16.41 -5.30
N LEU A 88 6.00 -15.35 -5.56
CA LEU A 88 4.55 -15.35 -5.40
C LEU A 88 3.87 -16.27 -6.42
N PHE A 89 4.29 -16.19 -7.69
CA PHE A 89 3.84 -17.10 -8.75
C PHE A 89 4.12 -18.55 -8.39
N ASN A 90 5.34 -18.87 -7.96
CA ASN A 90 5.74 -20.21 -7.54
C ASN A 90 4.93 -20.71 -6.36
N PHE A 91 4.74 -19.87 -5.33
CA PHE A 91 3.92 -20.19 -4.17
C PHE A 91 2.49 -20.57 -4.59
N ILE A 92 1.83 -19.76 -5.42
CA ILE A 92 0.47 -20.01 -5.90
C ILE A 92 0.43 -21.31 -6.73
N CYS A 93 1.39 -21.53 -7.61
CA CYS A 93 1.50 -22.79 -8.36
C CYS A 93 1.66 -24.02 -7.45
N LYS A 94 2.48 -23.91 -6.39
CA LYS A 94 2.66 -24.99 -5.39
C LYS A 94 1.37 -25.29 -4.64
N VAL A 95 0.57 -24.29 -4.29
CA VAL A 95 -0.74 -24.48 -3.65
C VAL A 95 -1.61 -25.43 -4.48
N PHE A 96 -1.70 -25.23 -5.80
CA PHE A 96 -2.50 -26.07 -6.67
C PHE A 96 -1.90 -27.43 -6.97
N ARG A 97 -0.56 -27.52 -7.05
CA ARG A 97 0.15 -28.77 -7.37
C ARG A 97 0.19 -29.73 -6.18
N LEU A 98 0.55 -29.22 -5.00
CA LEU A 98 0.79 -30.05 -3.82
C LEU A 98 -0.49 -30.32 -3.04
N LYS A 99 -1.48 -29.43 -3.10
CA LYS A 99 -2.73 -29.51 -2.32
C LYS A 99 -2.50 -29.79 -0.82
N ALA A 100 -1.35 -29.35 -0.33
CA ALA A 100 -0.95 -29.55 1.06
C ALA A 100 -1.67 -28.52 1.95
N LYS A 101 -2.23 -29.01 3.06
CA LYS A 101 -2.79 -28.13 4.09
C LYS A 101 -1.65 -27.33 4.75
N ASP A 102 -1.93 -26.07 5.06
CA ASP A 102 -0.99 -25.17 5.76
C ASP A 102 0.33 -24.91 4.99
N LEU A 103 0.34 -25.01 3.65
CA LEU A 103 1.53 -24.73 2.84
C LEU A 103 2.09 -23.35 3.14
N GLU A 104 1.23 -22.37 3.41
CA GLU A 104 1.59 -21.00 3.79
C GLU A 104 2.41 -20.90 5.07
N ARG A 105 2.46 -21.95 5.89
CA ARG A 105 3.26 -22.01 7.12
C ARG A 105 4.61 -22.68 6.93
N ASN A 106 4.87 -23.28 5.77
CA ASN A 106 6.12 -24.00 5.49
C ASN A 106 7.29 -23.01 5.29
N ALA A 107 7.99 -22.72 6.39
CA ALA A 107 9.16 -21.84 6.37
C ALA A 107 10.41 -22.44 5.70
N SER A 108 10.41 -23.73 5.41
CA SER A 108 11.53 -24.39 4.73
C SER A 108 11.48 -24.17 3.21
N ASP A 109 10.33 -23.77 2.68
CA ASP A 109 10.20 -23.44 1.27
C ASP A 109 10.64 -21.97 1.04
N PRO A 110 11.62 -21.71 0.16
CA PRO A 110 12.16 -20.36 -0.06
C PRO A 110 11.12 -19.39 -0.62
N ASP A 111 10.22 -19.83 -1.50
CA ASP A 111 9.19 -18.95 -2.07
C ASP A 111 8.16 -18.56 -1.00
N VAL A 112 7.70 -19.53 -0.18
CA VAL A 112 6.80 -19.26 0.95
C VAL A 112 7.45 -18.30 1.95
N LEU A 113 8.73 -18.52 2.25
CA LEU A 113 9.48 -17.70 3.20
C LEU A 113 9.59 -16.25 2.69
N GLU A 114 9.89 -16.06 1.40
CA GLU A 114 10.01 -14.71 0.82
C GLU A 114 8.66 -13.98 0.81
N VAL A 115 7.58 -14.62 0.36
CA VAL A 115 6.22 -14.03 0.40
C VAL A 115 5.84 -13.64 1.82
N ARG A 116 6.12 -14.50 2.81
CA ARG A 116 5.82 -14.22 4.22
C ARG A 116 6.66 -13.06 4.78
N ASN A 117 7.95 -13.00 4.45
CA ASN A 117 8.83 -11.92 4.91
C ASN A 117 8.40 -10.60 4.30
N THR A 118 8.03 -10.57 3.03
CA THR A 118 7.50 -9.39 2.35
C THR A 118 6.18 -8.94 2.99
N CYS A 119 5.25 -9.86 3.24
CA CYS A 119 4.01 -9.57 3.97
C CYS A 119 4.30 -8.90 5.33
N ARG A 120 5.27 -9.41 6.10
CA ARG A 120 5.67 -8.81 7.39
C ARG A 120 6.24 -7.40 7.21
N ARG A 121 7.06 -7.14 6.17
CA ARG A 121 7.59 -5.80 5.89
C ARG A 121 6.46 -4.79 5.65
N VAL A 122 5.49 -5.16 4.84
CA VAL A 122 4.31 -4.33 4.55
C VAL A 122 3.48 -4.07 5.82
N LEU A 123 3.21 -5.11 6.62
CA LEU A 123 2.45 -4.95 7.87
C LEU A 123 3.19 -4.09 8.91
N HIS A 124 4.52 -4.19 8.99
CA HIS A 124 5.31 -3.30 9.84
C HIS A 124 5.22 -1.84 9.39
N GLU A 125 5.21 -1.59 8.09
CA GLU A 125 5.03 -0.24 7.58
C GLU A 125 3.61 0.27 7.78
N GLN A 126 2.59 -0.58 7.60
CA GLN A 126 1.21 -0.28 7.96
C GLN A 126 1.10 0.24 9.40
N LEU A 127 1.72 -0.49 10.35
CA LEU A 127 1.72 -0.09 11.76
C LEU A 127 2.39 1.27 11.98
N ARG A 128 3.54 1.51 11.33
CA ARG A 128 4.26 2.79 11.39
C ARG A 128 3.42 3.93 10.82
N MET A 129 2.74 3.73 9.69
CA MET A 129 1.88 4.75 9.11
C MET A 129 0.74 5.13 10.05
N LYS A 130 0.08 4.18 10.71
CA LYS A 130 -0.94 4.46 11.73
C LYS A 130 -0.42 5.29 12.90
N GLN A 131 0.87 5.17 13.22
CA GLN A 131 1.50 5.89 14.35
C GLN A 131 2.07 7.27 13.94
N PHE A 132 2.53 7.41 12.69
CA PHE A 132 3.37 8.56 12.29
C PHE A 132 2.66 9.56 11.38
N ILE A 133 1.47 9.27 10.88
CA ILE A 133 0.67 10.25 10.13
C ILE A 133 0.35 11.43 11.03
N ARG A 134 0.62 12.66 10.53
CA ARG A 134 0.32 13.92 11.19
C ARG A 134 -0.53 14.77 10.26
N PHE A 135 -1.65 15.22 10.80
CA PHE A 135 -2.58 16.07 10.09
C PHE A 135 -2.28 17.55 10.34
N GLN A 136 -2.50 18.36 9.32
CA GLN A 136 -2.49 19.81 9.36
C GLN A 136 -3.90 20.30 9.01
N LYS A 137 -4.41 21.29 9.72
CA LYS A 137 -5.76 21.79 9.50
C LYS A 137 -5.77 22.88 8.44
N ALA A 138 -6.56 22.70 7.40
CA ALA A 138 -6.83 23.71 6.38
C ALA A 138 -7.89 24.74 6.85
N LYS A 139 -7.98 25.89 6.16
CA LYS A 139 -8.95 26.95 6.46
C LYS A 139 -10.39 26.50 6.30
N ASP A 140 -10.67 25.57 5.41
CA ASP A 140 -11.99 24.97 5.17
C ASP A 140 -12.40 23.96 6.25
N GLY A 141 -11.52 23.69 7.22
CA GLY A 141 -11.72 22.71 8.28
C GLY A 141 -11.27 21.28 7.96
N THR A 142 -10.80 21.02 6.74
CA THR A 142 -10.29 19.71 6.34
C THR A 142 -8.91 19.43 6.98
N TYR A 143 -8.69 18.21 7.43
CA TYR A 143 -7.41 17.75 7.96
C TYR A 143 -6.62 17.04 6.86
N LEU A 144 -5.44 17.56 6.53
CA LEU A 144 -4.61 17.10 5.43
C LEU A 144 -3.33 16.45 5.96
N ALA A 145 -2.98 15.27 5.47
CA ALA A 145 -1.74 14.59 5.79
C ALA A 145 -1.06 14.07 4.51
N VAL A 146 0.24 14.27 4.43
CA VAL A 146 1.08 13.74 3.35
C VAL A 146 1.96 12.64 3.90
N VAL A 147 2.11 11.57 3.14
CA VAL A 147 2.97 10.44 3.45
C VAL A 147 3.73 9.98 2.20
N SER A 148 4.79 9.23 2.38
CA SER A 148 5.53 8.59 1.29
C SER A 148 6.08 7.25 1.79
N PRO A 149 5.20 6.26 1.98
CA PRO A 149 5.62 4.94 2.44
C PRO A 149 6.36 4.18 1.33
N ASP A 150 7.23 3.24 1.72
CA ASP A 150 7.93 2.39 0.75
C ASP A 150 6.95 1.46 0.04
N HIS A 151 6.00 0.89 0.79
CA HIS A 151 4.96 -0.02 0.32
C HIS A 151 3.61 0.67 0.18
N ASN A 152 2.72 0.14 -0.63
CA ASN A 152 1.39 0.70 -0.86
C ASN A 152 0.42 0.38 0.29
N VAL A 153 0.64 1.00 1.45
CA VAL A 153 -0.10 0.69 2.68
C VAL A 153 -1.36 1.53 2.90
N LEU A 154 -1.59 2.57 2.09
CA LEU A 154 -2.77 3.41 2.26
C LEU A 154 -4.08 2.61 2.26
N PRO A 155 -4.33 1.69 1.29
CA PRO A 155 -5.60 0.96 1.25
C PRO A 155 -5.92 0.17 2.52
N ILE A 156 -4.89 -0.24 3.27
CA ILE A 156 -5.03 -1.08 4.47
C ILE A 156 -4.98 -0.30 5.80
N ILE A 157 -4.84 1.04 5.73
CA ILE A 157 -4.88 1.89 6.93
C ILE A 157 -6.12 2.79 6.98
N ILE A 158 -6.84 2.94 5.88
CA ILE A 158 -7.96 3.89 5.77
C ILE A 158 -9.07 3.59 6.77
N ASP A 159 -9.46 2.33 6.95
CA ASP A 159 -10.48 1.94 7.92
C ASP A 159 -10.13 2.42 9.33
N HIS A 160 -8.85 2.33 9.72
CA HIS A 160 -8.39 2.81 11.02
C HIS A 160 -8.60 4.32 11.19
N PHE A 161 -8.31 5.12 10.15
CA PHE A 161 -8.50 6.58 10.21
C PHE A 161 -9.96 6.96 10.11
N GLN A 162 -10.76 6.23 9.35
CA GLN A 162 -12.21 6.41 9.30
C GLN A 162 -12.85 6.15 10.66
N ASP A 163 -12.47 5.09 11.36
CA ASP A 163 -13.01 4.77 12.69
C ASP A 163 -12.56 5.79 13.75
N ARG A 164 -11.31 6.27 13.66
CA ARG A 164 -10.72 7.16 14.67
C ARG A 164 -11.12 8.62 14.51
N PHE A 165 -11.31 9.08 13.26
CA PHE A 165 -11.60 10.47 12.89
C PHE A 165 -12.88 10.54 12.04
N ASN A 166 -13.95 9.93 12.56
CA ASN A 166 -15.25 9.84 11.89
C ASN A 166 -16.10 11.12 11.99
N ASP A 167 -15.65 12.08 12.80
CA ASP A 167 -16.33 13.35 13.10
C ASP A 167 -15.78 14.56 12.35
N GLN A 168 -14.77 14.35 11.48
CA GLN A 168 -14.11 15.44 10.75
C GLN A 168 -13.66 15.00 9.35
N PRO A 169 -13.70 15.90 8.35
CA PRO A 169 -13.20 15.60 7.01
C PRO A 169 -11.67 15.53 7.01
N TRP A 170 -11.11 14.56 6.31
CA TRP A 170 -9.67 14.43 6.18
C TRP A 170 -9.24 13.89 4.80
N LEU A 171 -8.00 14.19 4.44
CA LEU A 171 -7.31 13.66 3.27
C LEU A 171 -5.95 13.11 3.71
N ILE A 172 -5.66 11.88 3.31
CA ILE A 172 -4.32 11.28 3.41
C ILE A 172 -3.81 11.05 2.00
N TYR A 173 -2.68 11.64 1.66
CA TYR A 173 -2.09 11.61 0.31
C TYR A 173 -0.72 10.92 0.30
N ASP A 174 -0.55 9.96 -0.60
CA ASP A 174 0.73 9.30 -0.88
C ASP A 174 1.49 10.08 -1.96
N ALA A 175 2.53 10.80 -1.55
CA ALA A 175 3.37 11.59 -2.43
C ALA A 175 4.25 10.74 -3.37
N LYS A 176 4.46 9.46 -3.07
CA LYS A 176 5.24 8.55 -3.93
C LYS A 176 4.40 8.00 -5.08
N ARG A 177 3.10 7.79 -4.83
CA ARG A 177 2.19 7.15 -5.78
C ARG A 177 1.16 8.10 -6.38
N HIS A 178 1.18 9.37 -5.97
CA HIS A 178 0.33 10.45 -6.50
C HIS A 178 -1.17 10.15 -6.39
N TYR A 179 -1.59 9.53 -5.26
CA TYR A 179 -3.00 9.33 -4.95
C TYR A 179 -3.26 9.45 -3.45
N GLY A 180 -4.51 9.60 -3.08
CA GLY A 180 -4.90 9.69 -1.68
C GLY A 180 -6.31 9.16 -1.44
N TYR A 181 -6.73 9.27 -0.17
CA TYR A 181 -8.09 8.98 0.25
C TYR A 181 -8.67 10.18 0.99
N TYR A 182 -9.81 10.65 0.51
CA TYR A 182 -10.58 11.73 1.12
C TYR A 182 -11.80 11.14 1.83
N TYR A 183 -11.99 11.56 3.07
CA TYR A 183 -13.16 11.24 3.88
C TYR A 183 -14.01 12.48 4.09
N SER A 184 -15.32 12.40 3.82
CA SER A 184 -16.29 13.47 4.04
C SER A 184 -17.35 13.04 5.04
N LEU A 185 -17.82 13.99 5.86
CA LEU A 185 -18.94 13.76 6.81
C LEU A 185 -20.29 13.64 6.09
N THR A 186 -20.42 14.32 4.96
CA THR A 186 -21.61 14.28 4.12
C THR A 186 -21.31 13.56 2.81
N PRO A 187 -22.21 12.67 2.33
CA PRO A 187 -22.15 12.18 0.96
C PRO A 187 -22.33 13.38 0.01
N GLY A 188 -21.27 13.87 -0.57
CA GLY A 188 -21.29 15.06 -1.43
C GLY A 188 -20.13 15.06 -2.42
N PRO A 189 -20.14 15.95 -3.42
CA PRO A 189 -19.10 16.01 -4.42
C PRO A 189 -17.74 16.28 -3.77
N SER A 190 -16.71 15.56 -4.23
CA SER A 190 -15.33 15.76 -3.83
C SER A 190 -14.85 17.20 -4.07
N PRO A 191 -13.77 17.62 -3.39
CA PRO A 191 -13.19 18.92 -3.61
C PRO A 191 -12.97 19.19 -5.10
N SER A 192 -13.29 20.40 -5.54
CA SER A 192 -13.45 20.83 -6.93
C SER A 192 -12.22 20.72 -7.85
N ARG A 193 -11.15 20.09 -7.40
CA ARG A 193 -9.87 19.89 -8.12
C ARG A 193 -9.36 18.45 -8.14
N ALA A 194 -10.13 17.49 -7.63
CA ALA A 194 -9.70 16.07 -7.64
C ALA A 194 -10.51 15.29 -8.66
N THR A 195 -9.83 14.61 -9.58
CA THR A 195 -10.49 13.68 -10.51
C THR A 195 -10.74 12.36 -9.82
N LEU A 196 -12.01 11.96 -9.78
CA LEU A 196 -12.42 10.67 -9.26
C LEU A 196 -12.10 9.60 -10.30
N LEU A 197 -11.15 8.73 -10.01
CA LEU A 197 -11.03 7.48 -10.77
C LEU A 197 -11.96 6.44 -10.15
N PRO A 198 -12.79 5.74 -10.95
CA PRO A 198 -13.52 4.60 -10.46
C PRO A 198 -12.52 3.56 -9.96
N SER A 199 -12.55 3.28 -8.67
CA SER A 199 -11.71 2.26 -8.08
C SER A 199 -12.12 0.91 -8.66
N GLY A 200 -11.29 0.31 -9.52
CA GLY A 200 -11.37 -1.08 -9.92
C GLY A 200 -10.95 -2.06 -8.82
N GLY A 201 -11.17 -1.69 -7.55
CA GLY A 201 -11.02 -2.56 -6.40
C GLY A 201 -12.39 -3.10 -6.01
N ARG A 202 -12.51 -4.41 -5.77
CA ARG A 202 -13.73 -5.05 -5.28
C ARG A 202 -14.29 -4.26 -4.10
N ARG A 203 -15.50 -3.73 -4.27
CA ARG A 203 -16.29 -3.15 -3.18
C ARG A 203 -16.42 -4.20 -2.08
N GLY A 204 -15.83 -3.95 -0.92
CA GLY A 204 -16.32 -4.53 0.30
C GLY A 204 -17.74 -3.98 0.50
N GLU A 205 -18.75 -4.82 0.31
CA GLU A 205 -20.12 -4.48 0.59
C GLU A 205 -20.26 -4.07 2.07
N GLY A 206 -20.76 -2.87 2.31
CA GLY A 206 -21.41 -2.55 3.56
C GLY A 206 -20.74 -1.58 4.52
N ARG A 207 -20.05 -0.52 4.05
CA ARG A 207 -19.85 0.71 4.86
C ARG A 207 -20.07 1.94 3.99
N ASP A 208 -20.77 2.93 4.55
CA ASP A 208 -21.19 4.17 3.91
C ASP A 208 -20.13 4.80 3.00
N ASN A 209 -20.54 5.27 1.81
CA ASN A 209 -19.75 5.88 0.74
C ASN A 209 -19.05 7.21 1.14
N LYS A 210 -18.43 7.27 2.32
CA LYS A 210 -17.79 8.49 2.85
C LYS A 210 -16.31 8.61 2.49
N VAL A 211 -15.66 7.52 2.07
CA VAL A 211 -14.25 7.50 1.66
C VAL A 211 -14.13 7.38 0.16
N ILE A 212 -13.42 8.30 -0.45
CA ILE A 212 -13.22 8.39 -1.89
C ILE A 212 -11.72 8.37 -2.17
N ARG A 213 -11.29 7.52 -3.11
CA ARG A 213 -9.93 7.59 -3.65
C ARG A 213 -9.82 8.80 -4.55
N VAL A 214 -8.80 9.63 -4.35
CA VAL A 214 -8.54 10.86 -5.12
C VAL A 214 -7.16 10.82 -5.77
N THR A 215 -7.08 11.38 -6.98
CA THR A 215 -5.83 11.70 -7.67
C THR A 215 -5.89 13.14 -8.10
N PHE A 216 -4.76 13.83 -8.11
CA PHE A 216 -4.68 15.18 -8.66
C PHE A 216 -4.15 15.08 -10.09
N GLU A 217 -4.81 15.73 -11.04
CA GLU A 217 -4.41 15.71 -12.46
C GLU A 217 -3.10 16.44 -12.69
N ASP A 218 -2.81 17.45 -11.85
CA ASP A 218 -1.60 18.26 -11.94
C ASP A 218 -0.94 18.35 -10.54
N GLU A 219 0.38 18.12 -10.49
CA GLU A 219 1.16 18.28 -9.26
C GLU A 219 1.09 19.72 -8.71
N ALA A 220 0.93 20.71 -9.59
CA ALA A 220 0.74 22.10 -9.21
C ALA A 220 -0.62 22.37 -8.52
N ALA A 221 -1.59 21.47 -8.65
CA ALA A 221 -2.90 21.58 -8.01
C ALA A 221 -2.93 21.01 -6.58
N VAL A 222 -1.85 20.37 -6.14
CA VAL A 222 -1.74 19.77 -4.81
C VAL A 222 -1.52 20.90 -3.78
N PRO A 223 -2.34 21.01 -2.72
CA PRO A 223 -2.30 22.13 -1.78
C PRO A 223 -1.19 22.00 -0.73
N PHE A 224 -0.12 21.28 -1.01
CA PHE A 224 1.00 21.05 -0.09
C PHE A 224 2.31 20.75 -0.84
N ASP A 225 3.42 21.11 -0.21
CA ASP A 225 4.76 20.78 -0.68
C ASP A 225 5.01 19.27 -0.52
N LEU A 226 5.13 18.55 -1.62
CA LEU A 226 5.36 17.10 -1.65
C LEU A 226 6.70 16.69 -1.00
N SER A 227 7.67 17.60 -0.93
CA SER A 227 9.00 17.32 -0.37
C SER A 227 8.99 17.21 1.16
N ASN A 228 8.17 18.02 1.83
CA ASN A 228 8.13 18.11 3.29
C ASN A 228 6.73 17.94 3.89
N GLY A 229 5.68 17.85 3.04
CA GLY A 229 4.30 17.66 3.45
C GLY A 229 3.66 18.86 4.13
N LYS A 230 4.26 20.06 4.03
CA LYS A 230 3.66 21.27 4.58
C LYS A 230 2.58 21.80 3.66
N LEU A 231 1.46 22.19 4.25
CA LEU A 231 0.42 22.92 3.54
C LEU A 231 0.92 24.30 3.11
N ASP A 232 0.45 24.74 1.96
CA ASP A 232 0.67 26.09 1.49
C ASP A 232 0.09 27.09 2.49
N ALA A 233 0.79 28.21 2.72
CA ALA A 233 0.40 29.22 3.71
C ALA A 233 -1.01 29.78 3.45
N GLU A 234 -1.43 29.80 2.19
CA GLU A 234 -2.76 30.26 1.80
C GLU A 234 -3.88 29.28 2.21
N VAL A 235 -3.56 28.00 2.31
CA VAL A 235 -4.50 26.91 2.64
C VAL A 235 -4.50 26.60 4.14
N LEU A 236 -3.37 26.84 4.83
CA LEU A 236 -3.18 26.53 6.24
C LEU A 236 -4.10 27.40 7.12
N SER A 237 -4.75 26.76 8.12
CA SER A 237 -5.55 27.48 9.13
C SER A 237 -4.67 28.34 10.03
N ASP A 238 -5.13 29.53 10.39
CA ASP A 238 -4.39 30.46 11.27
C ASP A 238 -4.04 29.85 12.63
N ASN A 239 -4.88 28.96 13.13
CA ASN A 239 -4.65 28.27 14.41
C ASN A 239 -3.76 27.04 14.30
N ASP A 240 -3.49 26.51 13.10
CA ASP A 240 -2.73 25.25 12.95
C ASP A 240 -1.29 25.41 13.47
N LYS A 241 -0.66 26.55 13.23
CA LYS A 241 0.67 26.86 13.74
C LYS A 241 0.73 26.79 15.28
N LEU A 242 -0.28 27.32 15.96
CA LEU A 242 -0.39 27.23 17.41
C LEU A 242 -0.50 25.79 17.88
N PHE A 243 -1.34 24.97 17.24
CA PHE A 243 -1.48 23.54 17.57
C PHE A 243 -0.19 22.76 17.32
N GLN A 244 0.53 23.05 16.25
CA GLN A 244 1.83 22.44 15.99
C GLN A 244 2.88 22.81 17.06
N ASP A 245 2.91 24.07 17.50
CA ASP A 245 3.82 24.53 18.55
C ASP A 245 3.47 23.92 19.92
N LEU A 246 2.19 23.82 20.25
CA LEU A 246 1.70 23.11 21.43
C LEU A 246 2.08 21.64 21.41
N TRP A 247 1.95 20.98 20.25
CA TRP A 247 2.38 19.58 20.08
C TRP A 247 3.87 19.40 20.28
N ARG A 248 4.69 20.28 19.72
CA ARG A 248 6.15 20.26 19.93
C ARG A 248 6.53 20.46 21.41
N THR A 249 5.83 21.37 22.07
CA THR A 249 6.06 21.65 23.51
C THR A 249 5.65 20.44 24.36
N TYR A 250 4.49 19.86 24.11
CA TYR A 250 4.03 18.64 24.77
C TYR A 250 5.03 17.50 24.56
N PHE A 251 5.45 17.25 23.32
CA PHE A 251 6.40 16.18 23.00
C PHE A 251 7.73 16.34 23.72
N LYS A 252 8.23 17.58 23.87
CA LYS A 252 9.43 17.86 24.66
C LYS A 252 9.21 17.65 26.15
N ALA A 253 8.05 18.04 26.67
CA ALA A 253 7.73 17.96 28.08
C ALA A 253 7.57 16.50 28.59
N ILE A 254 7.01 15.60 27.78
CA ILE A 254 6.88 14.17 28.14
C ILE A 254 8.17 13.37 27.97
N CYS A 255 9.19 13.95 27.34
CA CYS A 255 10.45 13.26 27.07
C CYS A 255 11.31 13.18 28.35
N ILE A 256 11.46 11.97 28.88
CA ILE A 256 12.35 11.70 30.03
C ILE A 256 13.77 11.53 29.48
N LYS A 257 14.67 12.50 29.72
CA LYS A 257 16.04 12.54 29.18
C LYS A 257 16.85 11.29 29.49
N GLU A 258 16.72 10.75 30.69
CA GLU A 258 17.43 9.56 31.18
C GLU A 258 17.00 8.26 30.45
N ARG A 259 15.81 8.27 29.84
CA ARG A 259 15.28 7.13 29.08
C ARG A 259 15.49 7.27 27.57
N MET A 260 16.14 8.33 27.13
CA MET A 260 16.38 8.55 25.70
C MET A 260 17.34 7.48 25.14
N ASN A 261 16.86 6.72 24.16
CA ASN A 261 17.66 5.76 23.42
C ASN A 261 17.59 6.08 21.92
N PRO A 262 18.56 6.85 21.39
CA PRO A 262 18.56 7.27 19.98
C PRO A 262 18.62 6.10 18.98
N LYS A 263 19.32 5.01 19.32
CA LYS A 263 19.38 3.81 18.45
C LYS A 263 18.01 3.16 18.33
N LYS A 264 17.32 2.95 19.46
CA LYS A 264 15.98 2.40 19.48
C LYS A 264 14.99 3.33 18.75
N GLN A 265 15.08 4.63 19.00
CA GLN A 265 14.23 5.61 18.30
C GLN A 265 14.39 5.55 16.78
N LEU A 266 15.62 5.40 16.26
CA LEU A 266 15.86 5.25 14.82
C LEU A 266 15.32 3.93 14.25
N ASN A 267 15.37 2.85 15.02
CA ASN A 267 14.80 1.57 14.62
C ASN A 267 13.27 1.62 14.55
N ASP A 268 12.65 2.18 15.59
CA ASP A 268 11.19 2.21 15.71
C ASP A 268 10.59 3.28 14.78
N MET A 269 11.31 4.41 14.59
CA MET A 269 10.90 5.58 13.80
C MET A 269 12.02 5.97 12.81
N PRO A 270 12.15 5.29 11.67
CA PRO A 270 13.15 5.60 10.64
C PRO A 270 13.11 7.05 10.16
N ARG A 271 14.28 7.62 9.86
CA ARG A 271 14.44 9.04 9.46
C ARG A 271 13.60 9.43 8.23
N ARG A 272 13.31 8.48 7.32
CA ARG A 272 12.51 8.73 6.11
C ARG A 272 11.11 9.29 6.40
N TYR A 273 10.53 8.98 7.59
CA TYR A 273 9.24 9.51 8.00
C TYR A 273 9.31 10.89 8.63
N TRP A 274 10.49 11.32 9.09
CA TRP A 274 10.64 12.57 9.86
C TRP A 274 10.25 13.81 9.08
N LYS A 275 10.41 13.79 7.76
CA LYS A 275 10.06 14.93 6.90
C LYS A 275 8.59 15.33 6.97
N TYR A 276 7.71 14.40 7.32
CA TYR A 276 6.28 14.64 7.45
C TYR A 276 5.82 14.78 8.90
N MET A 277 6.72 14.73 9.87
CA MET A 277 6.41 14.78 11.29
C MET A 277 6.66 16.17 11.85
N THR A 278 5.61 16.84 12.33
CA THR A 278 5.66 18.20 12.88
C THR A 278 6.70 18.37 13.97
N GLU A 279 6.84 17.39 14.86
CA GLU A 279 7.81 17.40 15.97
C GLU A 279 9.27 17.22 15.55
N LYS A 280 9.51 16.82 14.30
CA LYS A 280 10.87 16.62 13.75
C LYS A 280 11.29 17.72 12.76
N ASN A 281 10.35 18.46 12.20
CA ASN A 281 10.57 19.51 11.19
C ASN A 281 10.88 20.91 11.78
N GLY A 282 11.31 21.02 13.01
CA GLY A 282 11.55 22.27 13.71
C GLY A 282 13.02 22.55 14.06
N LYS A 283 13.97 22.04 13.25
CA LYS A 283 15.40 22.42 13.38
C LYS A 283 15.88 23.08 12.12
#